data_dea8ca8e6284a23142cb914e28c5517f
#
_entry.id   dea8ca8e6284a23142cb914e28c5517f
#
_cell.length_a   1.000
_cell.length_b   1.000
_cell.length_c   1.000
_cell.angle_alpha   90.00
_cell.angle_beta   90.00
_cell.angle_gamma   90.00
#
_symmetry.space_group_name_H-M   'P 1'
#
loop_
_entity.id
_entity.type
_entity.pdbx_description
1 polymer ?
#
loop_
_entity_poly.entity_id
_entity_poly.type
_entity_poly.pdbx_seq_one_letter_code
_entity_poly.pdbx_strand_id
1 'polypeptide(L)'
;SLLRQKDNILILTHRRPDGDTTGCAAGLCLALRQLGKTAWLLENPDMTEINGTYTAGLWAPADFAPEFVVSVDIAARSLFFPAAEAYFDRLGLAVDHHPSFEGFGAAQCVDASRAACGEIVYDICRELGEITREVALPLYAAVATDTGCFVYANTTANTHRVAAALLETGIDYFAVNKRHFRTKSRRRIAIEAELMGKAEFFHEGRGVFLTIPLSMMERTGADENDLDDISSLAGIIEGVDCGAVLRELRPGEWKLLSL
;
A
#
# COMPACT_ATOMS: atom_id res chain seq x y z
N SER A 1 1.16 24.96 8.14
CA SER A 1 1.21 23.48 8.23
C SER A 1 1.90 23.07 9.52
N LEU A 2 1.29 22.11 10.25
CA LEU A 2 1.80 21.58 11.53
C LEU A 2 3.23 21.02 11.35
N LEU A 3 3.47 20.28 10.28
CA LEU A 3 4.75 19.63 9.99
C LEU A 3 5.92 20.61 9.82
N ARG A 4 5.66 21.85 9.39
CA ARG A 4 6.71 22.89 9.34
C ARG A 4 7.30 23.23 10.71
N GLN A 5 6.49 23.09 11.77
CA GLN A 5 6.87 23.44 13.14
C GLN A 5 7.49 22.27 13.92
N LYS A 6 7.47 21.05 13.36
CA LYS A 6 7.98 19.83 13.99
C LYS A 6 9.30 19.39 13.40
N ASP A 7 10.08 18.68 14.21
CA ASP A 7 11.32 18.01 13.81
C ASP A 7 11.41 16.64 14.48
N ASN A 8 12.48 15.90 14.25
CA ASN A 8 12.67 14.52 14.76
C ASN A 8 11.42 13.66 14.55
N ILE A 9 10.99 13.59 13.29
CA ILE A 9 9.72 12.98 12.88
C ILE A 9 9.89 11.50 12.58
N LEU A 10 9.07 10.66 13.21
CA LEU A 10 8.95 9.24 12.88
C LEU A 10 7.65 8.99 12.11
N ILE A 11 7.74 8.31 10.98
CA ILE A 11 6.59 7.99 10.13
C ILE A 11 6.32 6.49 10.22
N LEU A 12 5.07 6.13 10.48
CA LEU A 12 4.59 4.77 10.65
C LEU A 12 3.78 4.33 9.43
N THR A 13 3.99 3.08 9.02
CA THR A 13 3.19 2.35 8.03
C THR A 13 2.35 1.28 8.73
N HIS A 14 1.30 0.79 8.07
CA HIS A 14 0.52 -0.32 8.62
C HIS A 14 1.25 -1.67 8.51
N ARG A 15 0.83 -2.68 9.29
CA ARG A 15 1.31 -4.05 9.15
C ARG A 15 1.01 -4.56 7.73
N ARG A 16 1.92 -5.38 7.16
CA ARG A 16 1.84 -5.83 5.76
C ARG A 16 1.67 -4.65 4.81
N PRO A 17 2.64 -3.74 4.78
CA PRO A 17 2.52 -2.49 4.06
C PRO A 17 2.40 -2.72 2.56
N ASP A 18 1.42 -2.09 1.96
CA ASP A 18 1.22 -2.04 0.52
C ASP A 18 1.94 -0.86 -0.12
N GLY A 19 1.64 -0.59 -1.39
CA GLY A 19 2.27 0.50 -2.12
C GLY A 19 1.81 1.89 -1.66
N ASP A 20 0.54 2.03 -1.17
CA ASP A 20 0.04 3.33 -0.74
C ASP A 20 0.70 3.76 0.56
N THR A 21 0.60 2.97 1.64
CA THR A 21 1.24 3.33 2.90
C THR A 21 2.76 3.53 2.76
N THR A 22 3.43 2.67 1.96
CA THR A 22 4.88 2.74 1.74
C THR A 22 5.29 3.97 0.95
N GLY A 23 4.57 4.25 -0.14
CA GLY A 23 4.81 5.41 -0.98
C GLY A 23 4.52 6.73 -0.26
N CYS A 24 3.45 6.77 0.54
CA CYS A 24 3.13 7.88 1.42
C CYS A 24 4.23 8.16 2.43
N ALA A 25 4.69 7.11 3.15
CA ALA A 25 5.73 7.26 4.15
C ALA A 25 7.05 7.75 3.54
N ALA A 26 7.48 7.12 2.43
CA ALA A 26 8.71 7.51 1.75
C ALA A 26 8.64 8.93 1.18
N GLY A 27 7.55 9.28 0.47
CA GLY A 27 7.35 10.60 -0.11
C GLY A 27 7.34 11.71 0.94
N LEU A 28 6.60 11.51 2.03
CA LEU A 28 6.55 12.47 3.14
C LEU A 28 7.91 12.63 3.83
N CYS A 29 8.61 11.52 4.09
CA CYS A 29 9.95 11.53 4.68
C CYS A 29 10.93 12.34 3.83
N LEU A 30 10.97 12.09 2.52
CA LEU A 30 11.84 12.79 1.59
C LEU A 30 11.49 14.28 1.51
N ALA A 31 10.22 14.64 1.45
CA ALA A 31 9.79 16.04 1.44
C ALA A 31 10.18 16.78 2.73
N LEU A 32 10.09 16.13 3.89
CA LEU A 32 10.53 16.71 5.16
C LEU A 32 12.06 16.90 5.19
N ARG A 33 12.82 15.93 4.68
CA ARG A 33 14.28 16.03 4.60
C ARG A 33 14.74 17.15 3.65
N GLN A 34 14.01 17.42 2.57
CA GLN A 34 14.27 18.58 1.69
C GLN A 34 14.16 19.92 2.42
N LEU A 35 13.35 20.01 3.48
CA LEU A 35 13.24 21.18 4.34
C LEU A 35 14.32 21.23 5.44
N GLY A 36 15.30 20.32 5.40
CA GLY A 36 16.36 20.23 6.40
C GLY A 36 15.90 19.59 7.71
N LYS A 37 14.75 18.89 7.73
CA LYS A 37 14.22 18.22 8.92
C LYS A 37 14.79 16.82 9.08
N THR A 38 14.87 16.37 10.31
CA THR A 38 15.16 14.99 10.66
C THR A 38 13.87 14.17 10.58
N ALA A 39 13.76 13.32 9.58
CA ALA A 39 12.62 12.45 9.37
C ALA A 39 13.05 11.03 8.99
N TRP A 40 12.38 10.04 9.57
CA TRP A 40 12.68 8.63 9.40
C TRP A 40 11.41 7.79 9.38
N LEU A 41 11.49 6.60 8.80
CA LEU A 41 10.45 5.58 8.85
C LEU A 41 10.77 4.58 9.96
N LEU A 42 9.76 4.13 10.69
CA LEU A 42 9.91 2.97 11.57
C LEU A 42 10.05 1.71 10.71
N GLU A 43 11.12 0.94 10.94
CA GLU A 43 11.35 -0.30 10.20
C GLU A 43 10.19 -1.27 10.39
N ASN A 44 9.63 -1.72 9.27
CA ASN A 44 8.49 -2.62 9.25
C ASN A 44 8.93 -4.02 8.83
N PRO A 45 8.79 -5.04 9.72
CA PRO A 45 9.25 -6.39 9.43
C PRO A 45 8.49 -7.11 8.30
N ASP A 46 7.28 -6.61 7.98
CA ASP A 46 6.43 -7.18 6.92
C ASP A 46 6.69 -6.54 5.55
N MET A 47 7.71 -5.67 5.44
CA MET A 47 8.01 -4.96 4.19
C MET A 47 8.40 -5.93 3.08
N THR A 48 7.67 -5.90 1.97
CA THR A 48 7.99 -6.71 0.79
C THR A 48 9.18 -6.14 0.02
N GLU A 49 9.87 -6.97 -0.77
CA GLU A 49 10.98 -6.51 -1.61
C GLU A 49 10.56 -5.40 -2.60
N ILE A 50 9.37 -5.53 -3.17
CA ILE A 50 8.82 -4.56 -4.13
C ILE A 50 8.66 -3.18 -3.47
N ASN A 51 7.96 -3.14 -2.34
CA ASN A 51 7.67 -1.90 -1.63
C ASN A 51 8.91 -1.34 -0.92
N GLY A 52 9.79 -2.19 -0.41
CA GLY A 52 11.06 -1.82 0.23
C GLY A 52 12.00 -1.00 -0.66
N THR A 53 11.83 -1.05 -1.98
CA THR A 53 12.63 -0.22 -2.90
C THR A 53 12.42 1.28 -2.71
N TYR A 54 11.26 1.71 -2.22
CA TYR A 54 10.97 3.13 -1.96
C TYR A 54 11.49 3.61 -0.60
N THR A 55 11.79 2.70 0.32
CA THR A 55 12.17 3.03 1.70
C THR A 55 13.66 2.86 1.98
N ALA A 56 14.45 2.49 0.97
CA ALA A 56 15.89 2.29 1.12
C ALA A 56 16.58 3.55 1.65
N GLY A 57 17.31 3.43 2.77
CA GLY A 57 18.00 4.54 3.42
C GLY A 57 17.09 5.50 4.23
N LEU A 58 15.83 5.14 4.42
CA LEU A 58 14.86 5.95 5.18
C LEU A 58 14.53 5.38 6.55
N TRP A 59 15.03 4.22 6.91
CA TRP A 59 14.80 3.57 8.21
C TRP A 59 15.46 4.33 9.35
N ALA A 60 14.72 4.47 10.46
CA ALA A 60 15.21 5.11 11.66
C ALA A 60 16.43 4.36 12.24
N PRO A 61 17.51 5.06 12.63
CA PRO A 61 18.57 4.43 13.42
C PRO A 61 18.03 3.92 14.77
N ALA A 62 18.69 2.90 15.33
CA ALA A 62 18.21 2.23 16.54
C ALA A 62 18.13 3.17 17.76
N ASP A 63 18.93 4.21 17.80
CA ASP A 63 18.98 5.22 18.85
C ASP A 63 18.13 6.46 18.58
N PHE A 64 17.34 6.45 17.49
CA PHE A 64 16.50 7.58 17.15
C PHE A 64 15.36 7.78 18.15
N ALA A 65 15.29 8.97 18.73
CA ALA A 65 14.24 9.38 19.66
C ALA A 65 13.29 10.37 18.98
N PRO A 66 12.09 9.94 18.53
CA PRO A 66 11.17 10.86 17.84
C PRO A 66 10.51 11.83 18.82
N GLU A 67 10.42 13.09 18.38
CA GLU A 67 9.64 14.14 19.05
C GLU A 67 8.20 14.23 18.52
N PHE A 68 8.01 13.82 17.26
CA PHE A 68 6.72 13.82 16.59
C PHE A 68 6.51 12.55 15.78
N VAL A 69 5.32 11.95 15.91
CA VAL A 69 4.99 10.69 15.24
C VAL A 69 3.82 10.92 14.28
N VAL A 70 3.97 10.40 13.07
CA VAL A 70 2.97 10.48 11.99
C VAL A 70 2.60 9.08 11.55
N SER A 71 1.32 8.76 11.45
CA SER A 71 0.85 7.57 10.73
C SER A 71 0.34 7.97 9.35
N VAL A 72 0.61 7.14 8.35
CA VAL A 72 0.09 7.31 7.00
C VAL A 72 -0.61 6.03 6.56
N ASP A 73 -1.85 6.18 6.08
CA ASP A 73 -2.64 5.10 5.53
C ASP A 73 -2.88 3.95 6.53
N ILE A 74 -3.20 4.30 7.77
CA ILE A 74 -3.55 3.35 8.83
C ILE A 74 -4.96 3.66 9.32
N ALA A 75 -5.94 2.87 8.88
CA ALA A 75 -7.35 3.12 9.19
C ALA A 75 -7.77 2.71 10.61
N ALA A 76 -7.14 1.70 11.19
CA ALA A 76 -7.54 1.10 12.46
C ALA A 76 -6.35 0.77 13.36
N ARG A 77 -6.57 0.82 14.68
CA ARG A 77 -5.54 0.46 15.66
C ARG A 77 -4.99 -0.96 15.44
N SER A 78 -5.84 -1.88 15.04
CA SER A 78 -5.45 -3.27 14.77
C SER A 78 -4.48 -3.45 13.60
N LEU A 79 -4.26 -2.41 12.80
CA LEU A 79 -3.32 -2.41 11.67
C LEU A 79 -1.91 -1.96 12.06
N PHE A 80 -1.71 -1.49 13.29
CA PHE A 80 -0.35 -1.24 13.78
C PHE A 80 0.35 -2.58 14.04
N PHE A 81 1.60 -2.71 13.60
CA PHE A 81 2.44 -3.84 14.00
C PHE A 81 3.06 -3.57 15.39
N PRO A 82 3.56 -4.59 16.12
CA PRO A 82 3.92 -4.45 17.53
C PRO A 82 4.85 -3.28 17.86
N ALA A 83 5.86 -3.01 17.03
CA ALA A 83 6.78 -1.89 17.25
C ALA A 83 6.11 -0.54 16.99
N ALA A 84 5.18 -0.46 16.02
CA ALA A 84 4.42 0.75 15.72
C ALA A 84 3.34 1.03 16.78
N GLU A 85 2.71 -0.02 17.33
CA GLU A 85 1.72 0.07 18.43
C GLU A 85 2.28 0.82 19.65
N ALA A 86 3.57 0.68 19.92
CA ALA A 86 4.23 1.40 21.03
C ALA A 86 4.18 2.94 20.88
N TYR A 87 3.90 3.45 19.69
CA TYR A 87 3.77 4.88 19.40
C TYR A 87 2.32 5.37 19.31
N PHE A 88 1.33 4.48 19.43
CA PHE A 88 -0.09 4.80 19.21
C PHE A 88 -0.56 6.00 20.03
N ASP A 89 -0.30 6.02 21.34
CA ASP A 89 -0.70 7.11 22.26
C ASP A 89 0.13 8.40 22.07
N ARG A 90 1.16 8.36 21.22
CA ARG A 90 2.06 9.47 20.90
C ARG A 90 1.84 10.02 19.49
N LEU A 91 0.83 9.53 18.78
CA LEU A 91 0.52 9.99 17.42
C LEU A 91 0.16 11.46 17.41
N GLY A 92 1.02 12.28 16.81
CA GLY A 92 0.82 13.69 16.61
C GLY A 92 -0.02 14.03 15.39
N LEU A 93 0.05 13.21 14.34
CA LEU A 93 -0.73 13.36 13.10
C LEU A 93 -1.06 11.99 12.51
N ALA A 94 -2.32 11.81 12.14
CA ALA A 94 -2.76 10.70 11.27
C ALA A 94 -3.18 11.26 9.90
N VAL A 95 -2.70 10.62 8.83
CA VAL A 95 -3.08 10.93 7.45
C VAL A 95 -3.69 9.68 6.85
N ASP A 96 -4.94 9.76 6.37
CA ASP A 96 -5.67 8.58 5.90
C ASP A 96 -6.75 8.95 4.88
N HIS A 97 -7.18 7.98 4.07
CA HIS A 97 -8.27 8.15 3.11
C HIS A 97 -9.42 7.15 3.32
N HIS A 98 -9.30 6.24 4.27
CA HIS A 98 -10.31 5.21 4.48
C HIS A 98 -11.58 5.75 5.15
N PRO A 99 -12.79 5.39 4.65
CA PRO A 99 -14.05 5.71 5.33
C PRO A 99 -14.17 5.07 6.72
N SER A 100 -13.43 3.99 6.96
CA SER A 100 -13.41 3.24 8.22
C SER A 100 -12.39 3.74 9.23
N PHE A 101 -11.78 4.91 9.01
CA PHE A 101 -10.79 5.46 9.92
C PHE A 101 -11.34 5.63 11.36
N GLU A 102 -10.65 5.06 12.36
CA GLU A 102 -11.13 4.99 13.75
C GLU A 102 -10.96 6.28 14.57
N GLY A 103 -10.38 7.35 13.99
CA GLY A 103 -10.34 8.66 14.64
C GLY A 103 -9.27 8.79 15.74
N PHE A 104 -8.04 8.38 15.48
CA PHE A 104 -6.91 8.52 16.40
C PHE A 104 -5.91 9.60 15.94
N GLY A 105 -4.92 9.90 16.82
CA GLY A 105 -3.93 10.96 16.62
C GLY A 105 -4.40 12.33 17.11
N ALA A 106 -3.46 13.15 17.59
CA ALA A 106 -3.77 14.49 18.10
C ALA A 106 -4.27 15.46 17.02
N ALA A 107 -3.82 15.27 15.79
CA ALA A 107 -4.33 15.93 14.58
C ALA A 107 -4.63 14.89 13.53
N GLN A 108 -5.60 15.18 12.66
CA GLN A 108 -6.04 14.27 11.62
C GLN A 108 -6.13 15.00 10.29
N CYS A 109 -5.66 14.37 9.21
CA CYS A 109 -5.82 14.82 7.84
C CYS A 109 -6.42 13.66 7.05
N VAL A 110 -7.74 13.52 7.11
CA VAL A 110 -8.49 12.37 6.56
C VAL A 110 -9.49 12.86 5.53
N ASP A 111 -9.46 12.25 4.35
CA ASP A 111 -10.39 12.56 3.26
C ASP A 111 -10.78 11.29 2.50
N ALA A 112 -11.93 10.72 2.87
CA ALA A 112 -12.46 9.51 2.28
C ALA A 112 -12.96 9.67 0.82
N SER A 113 -12.91 10.87 0.25
CA SER A 113 -13.20 11.11 -1.16
C SER A 113 -11.97 10.90 -2.07
N ARG A 114 -10.80 10.73 -1.47
CA ARG A 114 -9.55 10.47 -2.21
C ARG A 114 -9.42 9.00 -2.55
N ALA A 115 -8.91 8.74 -3.74
CA ALA A 115 -8.71 7.38 -4.22
C ALA A 115 -7.54 6.66 -3.51
N ALA A 116 -6.60 7.42 -2.97
CA ALA A 116 -5.41 6.93 -2.28
C ALA A 116 -4.98 7.93 -1.21
N CYS A 117 -4.36 7.47 -0.13
CA CYS A 117 -3.69 8.33 0.84
C CYS A 117 -2.57 9.14 0.17
N GLY A 118 -1.95 8.58 -0.87
CA GLY A 118 -0.94 9.24 -1.70
C GLY A 118 -1.38 10.58 -2.29
N GLU A 119 -2.67 10.77 -2.59
CA GLU A 119 -3.18 12.06 -3.05
C GLU A 119 -3.15 13.12 -1.94
N ILE A 120 -3.49 12.72 -0.70
CA ILE A 120 -3.46 13.62 0.47
C ILE A 120 -2.02 13.98 0.81
N VAL A 121 -1.13 12.98 0.83
CA VAL A 121 0.30 13.22 1.09
C VAL A 121 0.93 14.07 0.00
N TYR A 122 0.54 13.92 -1.27
CA TYR A 122 0.95 14.82 -2.34
C TYR A 122 0.57 16.27 -2.05
N ASP A 123 -0.68 16.53 -1.64
CA ASP A 123 -1.14 17.88 -1.31
C ASP A 123 -0.34 18.45 -0.10
N ILE A 124 -0.07 17.63 0.92
CA ILE A 124 0.78 18.01 2.06
C ILE A 124 2.20 18.36 1.59
N CYS A 125 2.82 17.51 0.78
CA CYS A 125 4.19 17.74 0.28
C CYS A 125 4.27 19.00 -0.58
N ARG A 126 3.28 19.26 -1.45
CA ARG A 126 3.20 20.49 -2.26
C ARG A 126 3.09 21.74 -1.40
N GLU A 127 2.37 21.71 -0.28
CA GLU A 127 2.37 22.82 0.68
C GLU A 127 3.68 22.96 1.44
N LEU A 128 4.41 21.88 1.66
CA LEU A 128 5.72 21.92 2.31
C LEU A 128 6.79 22.52 1.40
N GLY A 129 6.76 22.24 0.10
CA GLY A 129 7.76 22.76 -0.84
C GLY A 129 7.59 22.21 -2.25
N GLU A 130 8.69 22.18 -2.99
CA GLU A 130 8.76 21.63 -4.33
C GLU A 130 8.63 20.09 -4.29
N ILE A 131 7.88 19.55 -5.23
CA ILE A 131 7.81 18.09 -5.45
C ILE A 131 8.96 17.73 -6.40
N THR A 132 10.07 17.27 -5.83
CA THR A 132 11.18 16.76 -6.63
C THR A 132 10.90 15.35 -7.15
N ARG A 133 11.72 14.91 -8.09
CA ARG A 133 11.62 13.55 -8.65
C ARG A 133 11.69 12.46 -7.57
N GLU A 134 12.53 12.66 -6.55
CA GLU A 134 12.71 11.72 -5.43
C GLU A 134 11.44 11.62 -4.57
N VAL A 135 10.75 12.73 -4.32
CA VAL A 135 9.47 12.77 -3.61
C VAL A 135 8.35 12.21 -4.49
N ALA A 136 8.36 12.53 -5.77
CA ALA A 136 7.30 12.17 -6.71
C ALA A 136 7.23 10.65 -6.97
N LEU A 137 8.37 9.98 -7.05
CA LEU A 137 8.42 8.55 -7.40
C LEU A 137 7.64 7.66 -6.42
N PRO A 138 7.88 7.71 -5.09
CA PRO A 138 7.10 6.93 -4.15
C PRO A 138 5.63 7.36 -4.08
N LEU A 139 5.32 8.65 -4.21
CA LEU A 139 3.93 9.12 -4.23
C LEU A 139 3.18 8.63 -5.47
N TYR A 140 3.84 8.53 -6.62
CA TYR A 140 3.24 7.94 -7.81
C TYR A 140 2.94 6.44 -7.58
N ALA A 141 3.86 5.71 -6.94
CA ALA A 141 3.62 4.32 -6.60
C ALA A 141 2.42 4.16 -5.65
N ALA A 142 2.29 5.04 -4.65
CA ALA A 142 1.14 5.09 -3.74
C ALA A 142 -0.18 5.20 -4.51
N VAL A 143 -0.31 6.24 -5.32
CA VAL A 143 -1.54 6.50 -6.09
C VAL A 143 -1.83 5.40 -7.10
N ALA A 144 -0.79 4.88 -7.79
CA ALA A 144 -0.95 3.86 -8.81
C ALA A 144 -1.36 2.52 -8.21
N THR A 145 -0.82 2.13 -7.05
CA THR A 145 -1.15 0.83 -6.43
C THR A 145 -2.57 0.81 -5.90
N ASP A 146 -3.01 1.83 -5.22
CA ASP A 146 -4.35 1.88 -4.62
C ASP A 146 -5.48 2.06 -5.64
N THR A 147 -5.14 2.47 -6.86
CA THR A 147 -6.06 2.60 -7.99
C THR A 147 -5.95 1.47 -9.03
N GLY A 148 -5.14 0.44 -8.74
CA GLY A 148 -4.89 -0.64 -9.69
C GLY A 148 -4.34 -0.14 -11.03
N CYS A 149 -3.39 0.80 -11.00
CA CYS A 149 -2.91 1.55 -12.16
C CYS A 149 -4.05 2.28 -12.90
N PHE A 150 -4.89 2.97 -12.13
CA PHE A 150 -6.02 3.80 -12.62
C PHE A 150 -7.18 3.02 -13.24
N VAL A 151 -7.31 1.74 -12.92
CA VAL A 151 -8.38 0.87 -13.44
C VAL A 151 -9.54 0.74 -12.46
N TYR A 152 -9.30 0.84 -11.15
CA TYR A 152 -10.33 0.65 -10.14
C TYR A 152 -11.35 1.79 -10.11
N ALA A 153 -12.57 1.47 -9.64
CA ALA A 153 -13.68 2.39 -9.59
C ALA A 153 -13.51 3.60 -8.64
N ASN A 154 -12.55 3.53 -7.72
CA ASN A 154 -12.15 4.65 -6.85
C ASN A 154 -11.38 5.74 -7.61
N THR A 155 -10.84 5.46 -8.79
CA THR A 155 -10.09 6.43 -9.61
C THR A 155 -10.94 7.63 -9.98
N THR A 156 -10.44 8.83 -9.69
CA THR A 156 -11.13 10.11 -9.94
C THR A 156 -10.36 11.00 -10.91
N ALA A 157 -11.00 12.09 -11.33
CA ALA A 157 -10.31 13.12 -12.09
C ALA A 157 -9.15 13.77 -11.28
N ASN A 158 -9.26 13.81 -9.94
CA ASN A 158 -8.19 14.31 -9.08
C ASN A 158 -7.00 13.36 -9.08
N THR A 159 -7.24 12.06 -9.02
CA THR A 159 -6.22 11.01 -9.14
C THR A 159 -5.35 11.21 -10.38
N HIS A 160 -5.99 11.43 -11.54
CA HIS A 160 -5.27 11.69 -12.78
C HIS A 160 -4.49 13.02 -12.78
N ARG A 161 -5.02 14.08 -12.13
CA ARG A 161 -4.28 15.36 -12.01
C ARG A 161 -3.04 15.21 -11.13
N VAL A 162 -3.18 14.51 -10.01
CA VAL A 162 -2.03 14.21 -9.13
C VAL A 162 -1.01 13.37 -9.86
N ALA A 163 -1.44 12.30 -10.53
CA ALA A 163 -0.53 11.47 -11.34
C ALA A 163 0.18 12.29 -12.43
N ALA A 164 -0.53 13.12 -13.17
CA ALA A 164 0.06 13.99 -14.19
C ALA A 164 1.14 14.91 -13.60
N ALA A 165 0.85 15.57 -12.49
CA ALA A 165 1.82 16.45 -11.83
C ALA A 165 3.06 15.67 -11.33
N LEU A 166 2.88 14.44 -10.83
CA LEU A 166 4.01 13.59 -10.45
C LEU A 166 4.85 13.16 -11.67
N LEU A 167 4.21 12.86 -12.81
CA LEU A 167 4.91 12.53 -14.06
C LEU A 167 5.71 13.72 -14.61
N GLU A 168 5.22 14.94 -14.47
CA GLU A 168 5.91 16.18 -14.91
C GLU A 168 7.28 16.36 -14.24
N THR A 169 7.52 15.75 -13.08
CA THR A 169 8.83 15.74 -12.43
C THR A 169 9.87 14.85 -13.12
N GLY A 170 9.47 14.08 -14.14
CA GLY A 170 10.36 13.21 -14.91
C GLY A 170 10.67 11.86 -14.23
N ILE A 171 9.79 11.36 -13.37
CA ILE A 171 9.92 10.01 -12.79
C ILE A 171 9.86 8.93 -13.86
N ASP A 172 10.50 7.80 -13.61
CA ASP A 172 10.34 6.59 -14.43
C ASP A 172 9.08 5.81 -13.99
N TYR A 173 7.91 6.37 -14.35
CA TYR A 173 6.62 5.74 -14.07
C TYR A 173 6.48 4.38 -14.76
N PHE A 174 7.14 4.19 -15.91
CA PHE A 174 7.08 2.90 -16.62
C PHE A 174 7.70 1.78 -15.79
N ALA A 175 8.86 2.05 -15.14
CA ALA A 175 9.49 1.08 -14.25
C ALA A 175 8.58 0.75 -13.05
N VAL A 176 7.89 1.75 -12.46
CA VAL A 176 6.90 1.53 -11.39
C VAL A 176 5.77 0.64 -11.87
N ASN A 177 5.10 1.03 -12.96
CA ASN A 177 3.95 0.28 -13.48
C ASN A 177 4.32 -1.13 -13.94
N LYS A 178 5.50 -1.29 -14.56
CA LYS A 178 6.00 -2.61 -14.94
C LYS A 178 6.22 -3.50 -13.74
N ARG A 179 6.83 -2.96 -12.66
CA ARG A 179 7.13 -3.71 -11.44
C ARG A 179 5.86 -4.17 -10.73
N HIS A 180 4.92 -3.26 -10.48
CA HIS A 180 3.72 -3.55 -9.70
C HIS A 180 2.64 -4.30 -10.48
N PHE A 181 2.49 -4.03 -11.79
CA PHE A 181 1.29 -4.49 -12.51
C PHE A 181 1.59 -5.38 -13.75
N ARG A 182 2.84 -5.43 -14.22
CA ARG A 182 3.19 -6.10 -15.47
C ARG A 182 4.30 -7.16 -15.33
N THR A 183 4.81 -7.36 -14.12
CA THR A 183 5.84 -8.37 -13.85
C THR A 183 5.31 -9.36 -12.83
N LYS A 184 5.34 -10.63 -13.18
CA LYS A 184 4.97 -11.74 -12.29
C LYS A 184 6.13 -12.71 -12.18
N SER A 185 6.34 -13.27 -11.00
CA SER A 185 7.30 -14.36 -10.82
C SER A 185 6.84 -15.60 -11.61
N ARG A 186 7.77 -16.50 -11.92
CA ARG A 186 7.40 -17.79 -12.56
C ARG A 186 6.50 -18.62 -11.64
N ARG A 187 6.69 -18.53 -10.33
CA ARG A 187 5.86 -19.20 -9.32
C ARG A 187 4.45 -18.63 -9.31
N ARG A 188 4.33 -17.29 -9.35
CA ARG A 188 3.03 -16.62 -9.48
C ARG A 188 2.29 -17.06 -10.74
N ILE A 189 2.95 -17.11 -11.89
CA ILE A 189 2.34 -17.59 -13.15
C ILE A 189 1.88 -19.04 -13.01
N ALA A 190 2.69 -19.90 -12.39
CA ALA A 190 2.34 -21.31 -12.21
C ALA A 190 1.10 -21.50 -11.31
N ILE A 191 1.03 -20.78 -10.18
CA ILE A 191 -0.12 -20.89 -9.29
C ILE A 191 -1.38 -20.28 -9.90
N GLU A 192 -1.31 -19.16 -10.62
CA GLU A 192 -2.44 -18.58 -11.33
C GLU A 192 -2.98 -19.55 -12.41
N ALA A 193 -2.12 -20.16 -13.19
CA ALA A 193 -2.51 -21.11 -14.22
C ALA A 193 -3.24 -22.33 -13.62
N GLU A 194 -2.71 -22.89 -12.51
CA GLU A 194 -3.34 -24.03 -11.84
C GLU A 194 -4.69 -23.61 -11.20
N LEU A 195 -4.73 -22.44 -10.58
CA LEU A 195 -5.90 -21.89 -9.90
C LEU A 195 -7.04 -21.65 -10.90
N MET A 196 -6.74 -20.96 -12.00
CA MET A 196 -7.74 -20.68 -13.05
C MET A 196 -8.23 -21.95 -13.75
N GLY A 197 -7.35 -22.95 -13.92
CA GLY A 197 -7.73 -24.26 -14.47
C GLY A 197 -8.66 -25.08 -13.57
N LYS A 198 -8.78 -24.70 -12.29
CA LYS A 198 -9.65 -25.35 -11.28
C LYS A 198 -10.75 -24.42 -10.77
N ALA A 199 -11.05 -23.34 -11.47
CA ALA A 199 -12.10 -22.41 -11.09
C ALA A 199 -13.46 -23.12 -11.05
N GLU A 200 -14.18 -22.98 -9.94
CA GLU A 200 -15.50 -23.56 -9.73
C GLU A 200 -16.55 -22.46 -9.88
N PHE A 201 -17.33 -22.56 -10.98
CA PHE A 201 -18.38 -21.57 -11.25
C PHE A 201 -19.70 -21.99 -10.65
N PHE A 202 -20.45 -21.01 -10.13
CA PHE A 202 -21.80 -21.20 -9.58
C PHE A 202 -22.75 -20.10 -10.06
N HIS A 203 -24.04 -20.25 -9.78
CA HIS A 203 -25.07 -19.27 -10.14
C HIS A 203 -25.00 -18.87 -11.62
N GLU A 204 -25.10 -19.88 -12.52
CA GLU A 204 -25.08 -19.70 -13.99
C GLU A 204 -23.80 -19.01 -14.51
N GLY A 205 -22.67 -19.19 -13.79
CA GLY A 205 -21.38 -18.61 -14.16
C GLY A 205 -21.12 -17.19 -13.63
N ARG A 206 -22.07 -16.62 -12.89
CA ARG A 206 -21.94 -15.28 -12.31
C ARG A 206 -21.12 -15.23 -11.03
N GLY A 207 -20.86 -16.38 -10.42
CA GLY A 207 -19.98 -16.50 -9.27
C GLY A 207 -18.84 -17.46 -9.53
N VAL A 208 -17.71 -17.26 -8.87
CA VAL A 208 -16.56 -18.16 -8.94
C VAL A 208 -15.92 -18.40 -7.58
N PHE A 209 -15.59 -19.66 -7.29
CA PHE A 209 -14.69 -20.04 -6.21
C PHE A 209 -13.31 -20.42 -6.79
N LEU A 210 -12.27 -19.87 -6.18
CA LEU A 210 -10.89 -20.20 -6.43
C LEU A 210 -10.28 -20.77 -5.14
N THR A 211 -9.77 -22.00 -5.18
CA THR A 211 -9.30 -22.68 -3.99
C THR A 211 -7.79 -22.93 -4.06
N ILE A 212 -7.04 -22.46 -3.06
CA ILE A 212 -5.59 -22.60 -2.94
C ILE A 212 -5.27 -23.54 -1.77
N PRO A 213 -5.18 -24.86 -1.99
CA PRO A 213 -4.74 -25.80 -0.96
C PRO A 213 -3.22 -25.73 -0.78
N LEU A 214 -2.72 -26.13 0.38
CA LEU A 214 -1.27 -26.21 0.67
C LEU A 214 -0.51 -27.00 -0.39
N SER A 215 -1.10 -28.10 -0.89
CA SER A 215 -0.49 -28.91 -1.95
C SER A 215 -0.28 -28.15 -3.27
N MET A 216 -1.08 -27.11 -3.55
CA MET A 216 -0.88 -26.24 -4.73
C MET A 216 0.34 -25.34 -4.51
N MET A 217 0.49 -24.79 -3.31
CA MET A 217 1.67 -24.00 -2.93
C MET A 217 2.95 -24.82 -3.03
N GLU A 218 2.94 -26.05 -2.54
CA GLU A 218 4.08 -26.99 -2.63
C GLU A 218 4.45 -27.29 -4.09
N ARG A 219 3.48 -27.62 -4.94
CA ARG A 219 3.74 -27.99 -6.34
C ARG A 219 4.27 -26.81 -7.16
N THR A 220 3.74 -25.62 -6.94
CA THR A 220 4.12 -24.42 -7.69
C THR A 220 5.37 -23.74 -7.12
N GLY A 221 5.74 -24.08 -5.89
CA GLY A 221 6.80 -23.43 -5.13
C GLY A 221 6.46 -21.97 -4.75
N ALA A 222 5.17 -21.59 -4.85
CA ALA A 222 4.71 -20.25 -4.53
C ALA A 222 4.80 -19.99 -3.02
N ASP A 223 5.11 -18.77 -2.64
CA ASP A 223 5.14 -18.30 -1.26
C ASP A 223 4.12 -17.16 -1.02
N GLU A 224 4.12 -16.56 0.17
CA GLU A 224 3.21 -15.48 0.56
C GLU A 224 3.26 -14.28 -0.41
N ASN A 225 4.45 -13.93 -0.89
CA ASN A 225 4.64 -12.80 -1.80
C ASN A 225 4.04 -13.09 -3.19
N ASP A 226 3.99 -14.37 -3.58
CA ASP A 226 3.37 -14.78 -4.84
C ASP A 226 1.83 -14.78 -4.77
N LEU A 227 1.23 -14.59 -3.59
CA LEU A 227 -0.23 -14.54 -3.38
C LEU A 227 -0.79 -13.13 -3.19
N ASP A 228 0.07 -12.12 -3.25
CA ASP A 228 -0.38 -10.75 -3.16
C ASP A 228 -1.42 -10.45 -4.25
N ASP A 229 -2.54 -9.81 -3.86
CA ASP A 229 -3.68 -9.49 -4.74
C ASP A 229 -4.24 -10.69 -5.56
N ILE A 230 -4.10 -11.93 -5.09
CA ILE A 230 -4.58 -13.10 -5.83
C ILE A 230 -6.12 -13.16 -5.90
N SER A 231 -6.82 -12.49 -4.99
CA SER A 231 -8.28 -12.39 -5.00
C SER A 231 -8.81 -11.65 -6.23
N SER A 232 -8.04 -10.70 -6.76
CA SER A 232 -8.41 -9.92 -7.96
C SER A 232 -8.63 -10.78 -9.21
N LEU A 233 -8.06 -12.01 -9.23
CA LEU A 233 -8.25 -12.93 -10.35
C LEU A 233 -9.71 -13.30 -10.62
N ALA A 234 -10.55 -13.31 -9.59
CA ALA A 234 -11.98 -13.58 -9.77
C ALA A 234 -12.67 -12.45 -10.56
N GLY A 235 -12.25 -11.20 -10.33
CA GLY A 235 -12.84 -10.02 -10.96
C GLY A 235 -12.46 -9.79 -12.44
N ILE A 236 -11.46 -10.52 -12.95
CA ILE A 236 -11.07 -10.39 -14.37
C ILE A 236 -11.79 -11.37 -15.30
N ILE A 237 -12.67 -12.24 -14.75
CA ILE A 237 -13.38 -13.26 -15.54
C ILE A 237 -14.66 -12.63 -16.07
N GLU A 238 -14.86 -12.69 -17.39
CA GLU A 238 -16.05 -12.16 -18.04
C GLU A 238 -17.34 -12.81 -17.52
N GLY A 239 -18.32 -11.99 -17.15
CA GLY A 239 -19.61 -12.43 -16.64
C GLY A 239 -19.65 -12.82 -15.17
N VAL A 240 -18.53 -12.73 -14.45
CA VAL A 240 -18.47 -12.95 -13.01
C VAL A 240 -18.78 -11.65 -12.26
N ASP A 241 -19.80 -11.67 -11.41
CA ASP A 241 -20.21 -10.54 -10.57
C ASP A 241 -19.61 -10.60 -9.17
N CYS A 242 -19.30 -11.81 -8.70
CA CYS A 242 -18.69 -12.02 -7.38
C CYS A 242 -17.74 -13.22 -7.39
N GLY A 243 -16.70 -13.11 -6.60
CA GLY A 243 -15.71 -14.19 -6.46
C GLY A 243 -15.16 -14.30 -5.05
N ALA A 244 -14.74 -15.50 -4.71
CA ALA A 244 -14.09 -15.76 -3.45
C ALA A 244 -12.88 -16.67 -3.66
N VAL A 245 -11.79 -16.34 -2.99
CA VAL A 245 -10.60 -17.18 -2.92
C VAL A 245 -10.51 -17.80 -1.54
N LEU A 246 -10.55 -19.14 -1.49
CA LEU A 246 -10.33 -19.93 -0.27
C LEU A 246 -8.88 -20.39 -0.24
N ARG A 247 -8.15 -19.96 0.79
CA ARG A 247 -6.76 -20.36 0.97
C ARG A 247 -6.58 -21.19 2.22
N GLU A 248 -5.94 -22.35 2.08
CA GLU A 248 -5.54 -23.19 3.21
C GLU A 248 -4.25 -22.60 3.83
N LEU A 249 -4.33 -22.25 5.13
CA LEU A 249 -3.20 -21.74 5.90
C LEU A 249 -2.43 -22.86 6.60
N ARG A 250 -3.17 -23.86 7.10
CA ARG A 250 -2.70 -25.09 7.73
C ARG A 250 -3.68 -26.21 7.39
N PRO A 251 -3.33 -27.48 7.57
CA PRO A 251 -4.24 -28.57 7.30
C PRO A 251 -5.62 -28.38 7.99
N GLY A 252 -6.67 -28.17 7.17
CA GLY A 252 -8.04 -27.95 7.63
C GLY A 252 -8.36 -26.53 8.11
N GLU A 253 -7.41 -25.59 8.11
CA GLU A 253 -7.62 -24.17 8.45
C GLU A 253 -7.59 -23.32 7.19
N TRP A 254 -8.72 -22.68 6.90
CA TRP A 254 -8.91 -21.92 5.67
C TRP A 254 -9.15 -20.44 5.95
N LYS A 255 -8.60 -19.59 5.09
CA LYS A 255 -8.86 -18.15 5.04
C LYS A 255 -9.69 -17.82 3.80
N LEU A 256 -10.78 -17.10 3.99
CA LEU A 256 -11.55 -16.51 2.88
C LEU A 256 -10.95 -15.14 2.54
N LEU A 257 -10.66 -14.96 1.26
CA LEU A 257 -10.34 -13.68 0.63
C LEU A 257 -11.48 -13.37 -0.33
N SER A 258 -12.25 -12.32 -0.07
CA SER A 258 -13.36 -11.89 -0.94
C SER A 258 -12.96 -10.66 -1.76
N LEU A 259 -13.54 -10.58 -2.95
CA LEU A 259 -13.64 -9.34 -3.72
C LEU A 259 -14.87 -8.57 -3.30
#